data_a2a1fb3f375c799051f8e1595f17d39e
#
_entry.id   a2a1fb3f375c799051f8e1595f17d39e
#
_cell.length_a   1.000
_cell.length_b   1.000
_cell.length_c   1.000
_cell.angle_alpha   90.00
_cell.angle_beta   90.00
_cell.angle_gamma   90.00
#
_symmetry.space_group_name_H-M   'P 1'
#
loop_
_entity.id
_entity.type
_entity.pdbx_description
1 polymer ?
#
loop_
_entity_poly.entity_id
_entity_poly.type
_entity_poly.pdbx_seq_one_letter_code
_entity_poly.pdbx_strand_id
1 'polypeptide(L)'
;LVQEIGIPAYRITAMTFTNKAAREMKERVSKLMSKEQAKGLSVSTFHTFGLNLLRLELKHTPLKNNFSILDADDCKRILMDLMHRDNLSGAESKDLIAKAMKKISDWKNDLIIPEQAHTTCETEEDVQFAHLYQLYERNLRAYNAVDFDDLIVMPTRLLQENAEVRDKWQNRTRYLLVDEYQDTNTAQYILVKLLVGVMGQFTAVRSEERRVGKECQLRCRS
;
A
#
# COMPACT_ATOMS: atom_id res chain seq x y z
N LEU A 1 -22.50 12.20 -6.67
CA LEU A 1 -22.66 11.29 -5.51
C LEU A 1 -23.29 11.99 -4.32
N VAL A 2 -22.63 13.01 -3.73
CA VAL A 2 -23.15 13.69 -2.54
C VAL A 2 -24.43 14.46 -2.85
N GLN A 3 -24.42 15.28 -3.91
CA GLN A 3 -25.54 16.16 -4.25
C GLN A 3 -26.72 15.43 -4.93
N GLU A 4 -26.45 14.41 -5.75
CA GLU A 4 -27.46 13.77 -6.56
C GLU A 4 -27.99 12.47 -5.93
N ILE A 5 -27.09 11.69 -5.31
CA ILE A 5 -27.43 10.38 -4.72
C ILE A 5 -27.59 10.45 -3.19
N GLY A 6 -27.11 11.54 -2.57
CA GLY A 6 -27.25 11.75 -1.13
C GLY A 6 -26.29 10.90 -0.27
N ILE A 7 -25.20 10.36 -0.85
CA ILE A 7 -24.21 9.63 -0.07
C ILE A 7 -23.44 10.61 0.81
N PRO A 8 -23.39 10.42 2.14
CA PRO A 8 -22.64 11.31 3.01
C PRO A 8 -21.17 11.34 2.66
N ALA A 9 -20.56 12.53 2.57
CA ALA A 9 -19.18 12.71 2.14
C ALA A 9 -18.17 11.89 2.98
N TYR A 10 -18.42 11.73 4.28
CA TYR A 10 -17.58 10.93 5.18
C TYR A 10 -17.57 9.43 4.88
N ARG A 11 -18.45 8.95 4.00
CA ARG A 11 -18.50 7.56 3.52
C ARG A 11 -17.88 7.40 2.15
N ILE A 12 -17.32 8.47 1.59
CA ILE A 12 -16.64 8.45 0.29
C ILE A 12 -15.15 8.55 0.54
N THR A 13 -14.41 7.64 -0.08
CA THR A 13 -12.94 7.64 -0.09
C THR A 13 -12.46 7.72 -1.53
N ALA A 14 -11.53 8.61 -1.80
CA ALA A 14 -10.86 8.72 -3.09
C ALA A 14 -9.36 8.50 -2.90
N MET A 15 -8.80 7.60 -3.67
CA MET A 15 -7.38 7.22 -3.63
C MET A 15 -6.69 7.54 -4.96
N THR A 16 -5.46 7.99 -4.86
CA THR A 16 -4.59 8.27 -6.00
C THR A 16 -3.14 7.90 -5.67
N PHE A 17 -2.24 7.95 -6.65
CA PHE A 17 -0.84 7.56 -6.46
C PHE A 17 0.04 8.69 -5.92
N THR A 18 -0.27 9.94 -6.26
CA THR A 18 0.61 11.07 -5.94
C THR A 18 -0.05 12.10 -5.03
N ASN A 19 0.74 12.72 -4.16
CA ASN A 19 0.28 13.82 -3.33
C ASN A 19 -0.21 15.02 -4.15
N LYS A 20 0.35 15.24 -5.35
CA LYS A 20 -0.08 16.27 -6.28
C LYS A 20 -1.50 15.99 -6.75
N ALA A 21 -1.78 14.78 -7.25
CA ALA A 21 -3.10 14.39 -7.71
C ALA A 21 -4.14 14.45 -6.57
N ALA A 22 -3.78 13.99 -5.37
CA ALA A 22 -4.65 14.08 -4.19
C ALA A 22 -5.02 15.55 -3.86
N ARG A 23 -4.06 16.47 -3.94
CA ARG A 23 -4.29 17.91 -3.72
C ARG A 23 -5.19 18.50 -4.79
N GLU A 24 -4.89 18.26 -6.08
CA GLU A 24 -5.71 18.73 -7.19
C GLU A 24 -7.15 18.21 -7.10
N MET A 25 -7.34 16.96 -6.73
CA MET A 25 -8.67 16.37 -6.51
C MET A 25 -9.41 17.10 -5.37
N LYS A 26 -8.74 17.35 -4.25
CA LYS A 26 -9.31 18.14 -3.13
C LYS A 26 -9.71 19.55 -3.57
N GLU A 27 -8.88 20.24 -4.34
CA GLU A 27 -9.15 21.58 -4.86
C GLU A 27 -10.36 21.59 -5.80
N ARG A 28 -10.47 20.61 -6.69
CA ARG A 28 -11.63 20.45 -7.59
C ARG A 28 -12.93 20.23 -6.81
N VAL A 29 -12.90 19.32 -5.81
CA VAL A 29 -14.04 19.08 -4.95
C VAL A 29 -14.45 20.33 -4.18
N SER A 30 -13.51 21.10 -3.65
CA SER A 30 -13.79 22.33 -2.91
C SER A 30 -14.41 23.45 -3.77
N LYS A 31 -14.24 23.39 -5.08
CA LYS A 31 -14.90 24.32 -6.05
C LYS A 31 -16.33 23.90 -6.40
N LEU A 32 -16.62 22.60 -6.28
CA LEU A 32 -17.92 22.03 -6.66
C LEU A 32 -18.89 21.89 -5.48
N MET A 33 -18.39 21.91 -4.25
CA MET A 33 -19.15 21.62 -3.05
C MET A 33 -18.80 22.62 -1.93
N SER A 34 -19.77 22.93 -1.06
CA SER A 34 -19.48 23.69 0.15
C SER A 34 -18.62 22.90 1.13
N LYS A 35 -17.97 23.61 2.07
CA LYS A 35 -17.16 22.95 3.12
C LYS A 35 -17.98 21.98 3.96
N GLU A 36 -19.26 22.30 4.24
CA GLU A 36 -20.16 21.42 4.96
C GLU A 36 -20.49 20.15 4.18
N GLN A 37 -20.77 20.28 2.89
CA GLN A 37 -21.07 19.15 2.01
C GLN A 37 -19.84 18.22 1.82
N ALA A 38 -18.64 18.77 1.80
CA ALA A 38 -17.38 18.00 1.67
C ALA A 38 -16.85 17.48 3.01
N LYS A 39 -17.51 17.79 4.13
CA LYS A 39 -17.01 17.42 5.46
C LYS A 39 -16.89 15.91 5.62
N GLY A 40 -15.66 15.48 5.93
CA GLY A 40 -15.36 14.06 6.14
C GLY A 40 -15.00 13.28 4.88
N LEU A 41 -15.07 13.88 3.68
CA LEU A 41 -14.58 13.25 2.46
C LEU A 41 -13.09 12.93 2.60
N SER A 42 -12.74 11.65 2.37
CA SER A 42 -11.34 11.19 2.39
C SER A 42 -10.76 11.24 0.97
N VAL A 43 -9.77 12.10 0.76
CA VAL A 43 -9.00 12.14 -0.49
C VAL A 43 -7.53 12.04 -0.11
N SER A 44 -6.84 11.00 -0.54
CA SER A 44 -5.44 10.76 -0.16
C SER A 44 -4.72 9.85 -1.16
N THR A 45 -3.41 9.71 -0.99
CA THR A 45 -2.69 8.62 -1.64
C THR A 45 -2.93 7.30 -0.92
N PHE A 46 -2.64 6.17 -1.59
CA PHE A 46 -2.66 4.84 -0.98
C PHE A 46 -1.83 4.79 0.31
N HIS A 47 -0.60 5.32 0.27
CA HIS A 47 0.30 5.35 1.43
C HIS A 47 -0.25 6.19 2.58
N THR A 48 -0.80 7.37 2.30
CA THR A 48 -1.42 8.22 3.33
C THR A 48 -2.66 7.54 3.94
N PHE A 49 -3.45 6.86 3.12
CA PHE A 49 -4.61 6.10 3.59
C PHE A 49 -4.16 4.96 4.52
N GLY A 50 -3.17 4.16 4.08
CA GLY A 50 -2.64 3.05 4.85
C GLY A 50 -2.02 3.50 6.18
N LEU A 51 -1.23 4.58 6.17
CA LEU A 51 -0.68 5.18 7.39
C LEU A 51 -1.78 5.59 8.37
N ASN A 52 -2.85 6.22 7.90
CA ASN A 52 -3.97 6.62 8.73
C ASN A 52 -4.71 5.41 9.30
N LEU A 53 -4.87 4.35 8.50
CA LEU A 53 -5.46 3.09 8.94
C LEU A 53 -4.62 2.47 10.06
N LEU A 54 -3.31 2.32 9.88
CA LEU A 54 -2.41 1.77 10.89
C LEU A 54 -2.45 2.57 12.20
N ARG A 55 -2.47 3.89 12.12
CA ARG A 55 -2.55 4.75 13.31
C ARG A 55 -3.87 4.61 14.07
N LEU A 56 -4.98 4.46 13.35
CA LEU A 56 -6.31 4.30 13.96
C LEU A 56 -6.55 2.89 14.51
N GLU A 57 -5.93 1.88 13.92
CA GLU A 57 -6.08 0.49 14.29
C GLU A 57 -4.81 -0.07 14.99
N LEU A 58 -3.99 0.79 15.57
CA LEU A 58 -2.69 0.44 16.13
C LEU A 58 -2.75 -0.74 17.11
N LYS A 59 -3.82 -0.83 17.90
CA LYS A 59 -4.06 -1.92 18.86
C LYS A 59 -4.19 -3.32 18.22
N HIS A 60 -4.47 -3.36 16.91
CA HIS A 60 -4.58 -4.59 16.14
C HIS A 60 -3.33 -4.89 15.31
N THR A 61 -2.27 -4.12 15.50
CA THR A 61 -0.98 -4.27 14.81
C THR A 61 0.13 -4.60 15.80
N PRO A 62 1.26 -5.16 15.36
CA PRO A 62 2.43 -5.34 16.21
C PRO A 62 3.18 -4.03 16.53
N LEU A 63 2.76 -2.90 15.95
CA LEU A 63 3.40 -1.60 16.12
C LEU A 63 3.04 -0.97 17.47
N LYS A 64 4.00 -0.24 18.01
CA LYS A 64 3.79 0.61 19.20
C LYS A 64 3.48 2.06 18.78
N ASN A 65 2.97 2.85 19.71
CA ASN A 65 2.79 4.28 19.50
C ASN A 65 4.10 4.92 18.98
N ASN A 66 3.96 5.91 18.11
CA ASN A 66 5.08 6.66 17.55
C ASN A 66 6.07 5.79 16.76
N PHE A 67 5.58 4.79 16.02
CA PHE A 67 6.43 4.06 15.10
C PHE A 67 7.04 4.99 14.04
N SER A 68 8.26 4.69 13.65
CA SER A 68 9.01 5.44 12.63
C SER A 68 8.67 4.96 11.23
N ILE A 69 8.69 5.88 10.26
CA ILE A 69 8.62 5.54 8.84
C ILE A 69 10.00 5.77 8.26
N LEU A 70 10.62 4.72 7.76
CA LEU A 70 11.95 4.77 7.16
C LEU A 70 11.86 5.16 5.69
N ASP A 71 12.76 6.02 5.28
CA ASP A 71 12.93 6.34 3.88
C ASP A 71 13.84 5.31 3.15
N ALA A 72 14.01 5.48 1.84
CA ALA A 72 14.81 4.56 1.03
C ALA A 72 16.29 4.52 1.45
N ASP A 73 16.83 5.64 1.93
CA ASP A 73 18.24 5.70 2.38
C ASP A 73 18.41 5.02 3.73
N ASP A 74 17.45 5.13 4.63
CA ASP A 74 17.44 4.40 5.91
C ASP A 74 17.34 2.89 5.67
N CYS A 75 16.41 2.46 4.81
CA CYS A 75 16.24 1.05 4.42
C CYS A 75 17.53 0.49 3.82
N LYS A 76 18.16 1.25 2.92
CA LYS A 76 19.43 0.87 2.29
C LYS A 76 20.54 0.69 3.34
N ARG A 77 20.67 1.61 4.31
CA ARG A 77 21.68 1.50 5.39
C ARG A 77 21.47 0.24 6.21
N ILE A 78 20.23 -0.05 6.60
CA ILE A 78 19.90 -1.27 7.34
C ILE A 78 20.31 -2.51 6.55
N LEU A 79 19.98 -2.58 5.26
CA LEU A 79 20.35 -3.72 4.42
C LEU A 79 21.86 -3.88 4.27
N MET A 80 22.61 -2.77 4.09
CA MET A 80 24.07 -2.79 4.07
C MET A 80 24.64 -3.34 5.37
N ASP A 81 24.19 -2.85 6.51
CA ASP A 81 24.64 -3.30 7.83
C ASP A 81 24.34 -4.79 8.06
N LEU A 82 23.18 -5.27 7.61
CA LEU A 82 22.81 -6.68 7.69
C LEU A 82 23.70 -7.56 6.80
N MET A 83 23.94 -7.15 5.57
CA MET A 83 24.83 -7.87 4.65
C MET A 83 26.26 -7.96 5.19
N HIS A 84 26.77 -6.88 5.80
CA HIS A 84 28.11 -6.89 6.44
C HIS A 84 28.16 -7.83 7.64
N ARG A 85 27.14 -7.81 8.52
CA ARG A 85 27.08 -8.66 9.73
C ARG A 85 27.02 -10.14 9.39
N ASP A 86 26.28 -10.49 8.35
CA ASP A 86 26.10 -11.87 7.89
C ASP A 86 27.21 -12.34 6.94
N ASN A 87 28.25 -11.52 6.69
CA ASN A 87 29.36 -11.80 5.77
C ASN A 87 28.86 -12.20 4.37
N LEU A 88 27.75 -11.63 3.90
CA LEU A 88 27.24 -11.89 2.57
C LEU A 88 28.21 -11.31 1.53
N SER A 89 28.59 -12.14 0.56
CA SER A 89 29.45 -11.71 -0.53
C SER A 89 28.82 -10.56 -1.31
N GLY A 90 29.59 -9.48 -1.51
CA GLY A 90 29.12 -8.31 -2.24
C GLY A 90 28.42 -7.24 -1.40
N ALA A 91 28.54 -7.28 -0.08
CA ALA A 91 27.97 -6.28 0.84
C ALA A 91 28.35 -4.82 0.51
N GLU A 92 29.47 -4.61 -0.19
CA GLU A 92 29.92 -3.29 -0.66
C GLU A 92 29.38 -2.92 -2.05
N SER A 93 28.74 -3.87 -2.76
CA SER A 93 28.21 -3.65 -4.10
C SER A 93 26.89 -2.88 -4.05
N LYS A 94 26.91 -1.64 -4.54
CA LYS A 94 25.69 -0.82 -4.65
C LYS A 94 24.62 -1.49 -5.51
N ASP A 95 25.01 -2.24 -6.54
CA ASP A 95 24.09 -2.94 -7.44
C ASP A 95 23.41 -4.10 -6.72
N LEU A 96 24.13 -4.86 -5.91
CA LEU A 96 23.55 -5.97 -5.16
C LEU A 96 22.56 -5.49 -4.12
N ILE A 97 22.88 -4.40 -3.41
CA ILE A 97 21.98 -3.78 -2.45
C ILE A 97 20.71 -3.28 -3.15
N ALA A 98 20.84 -2.63 -4.31
CA ALA A 98 19.69 -2.16 -5.07
C ALA A 98 18.80 -3.33 -5.55
N LYS A 99 19.40 -4.43 -5.99
CA LYS A 99 18.67 -5.66 -6.35
C LYS A 99 17.95 -6.28 -5.15
N ALA A 100 18.63 -6.37 -4.01
CA ALA A 100 18.03 -6.88 -2.77
C ALA A 100 16.84 -6.02 -2.34
N MET A 101 16.99 -4.70 -2.31
CA MET A 101 15.90 -3.77 -2.01
C MET A 101 14.71 -3.98 -2.94
N LYS A 102 14.99 -4.05 -4.25
CA LYS A 102 13.93 -4.26 -5.25
C LYS A 102 13.22 -5.60 -5.03
N LYS A 103 13.95 -6.68 -4.84
CA LYS A 103 13.38 -8.03 -4.65
C LYS A 103 12.53 -8.11 -3.38
N ILE A 104 13.01 -7.52 -2.28
CA ILE A 104 12.24 -7.44 -1.02
C ILE A 104 10.95 -6.62 -1.24
N SER A 105 11.04 -5.49 -1.92
CA SER A 105 9.87 -4.69 -2.26
C SER A 105 8.88 -5.45 -3.15
N ASP A 106 9.36 -6.18 -4.16
CA ASP A 106 8.52 -7.02 -5.02
C ASP A 106 7.79 -8.09 -4.19
N TRP A 107 8.47 -8.81 -3.29
CA TRP A 107 7.83 -9.78 -2.39
C TRP A 107 6.80 -9.13 -1.47
N LYS A 108 7.13 -8.00 -0.85
CA LYS A 108 6.18 -7.26 -0.02
C LYS A 108 4.92 -6.89 -0.79
N ASN A 109 5.09 -6.31 -1.97
CA ASN A 109 3.99 -5.87 -2.82
C ASN A 109 3.14 -7.03 -3.37
N ASP A 110 3.71 -8.23 -3.46
CA ASP A 110 2.98 -9.47 -3.77
C ASP A 110 2.43 -10.17 -2.51
N LEU A 111 2.52 -9.52 -1.34
CA LEU A 111 2.08 -10.03 -0.03
C LEU A 111 2.79 -11.33 0.39
N ILE A 112 3.97 -11.61 -0.17
CA ILE A 112 4.81 -12.74 0.21
C ILE A 112 5.53 -12.38 1.50
N ILE A 113 5.36 -13.22 2.53
CA ILE A 113 6.08 -13.07 3.81
C ILE A 113 7.49 -13.65 3.71
N PRO A 114 8.44 -13.25 4.60
CA PRO A 114 9.81 -13.78 4.56
C PRO A 114 9.90 -15.31 4.56
N GLU A 115 9.02 -15.97 5.31
CA GLU A 115 8.97 -17.43 5.40
C GLU A 115 8.57 -18.08 4.08
N GLN A 116 7.77 -17.41 3.27
CA GLN A 116 7.32 -17.86 1.94
C GLN A 116 8.32 -17.47 0.84
N ALA A 117 9.11 -16.42 1.03
CA ALA A 117 10.03 -15.93 0.02
C ALA A 117 11.01 -17.02 -0.45
N HIS A 118 11.47 -17.89 0.46
CA HIS A 118 12.34 -19.02 0.13
C HIS A 118 11.72 -20.00 -0.87
N THR A 119 10.39 -20.14 -0.89
CA THR A 119 9.70 -21.06 -1.81
C THR A 119 9.57 -20.48 -3.22
N THR A 120 9.82 -19.20 -3.38
CA THR A 120 9.76 -18.48 -4.68
C THR A 120 11.14 -18.21 -5.28
N CYS A 121 12.22 -18.67 -4.63
CA CYS A 121 13.57 -18.47 -5.09
C CYS A 121 13.89 -19.34 -6.32
N GLU A 122 14.41 -18.73 -7.35
CA GLU A 122 14.86 -19.41 -8.58
C GLU A 122 16.39 -19.49 -8.68
N THR A 123 17.11 -18.61 -7.97
CA THR A 123 18.55 -18.49 -8.00
C THR A 123 19.15 -18.52 -6.59
N GLU A 124 20.45 -18.80 -6.50
CA GLU A 124 21.20 -18.68 -5.23
C GLU A 124 21.17 -17.24 -4.68
N GLU A 125 21.17 -16.24 -5.55
CA GLU A 125 21.05 -14.83 -5.20
C GLU A 125 19.67 -14.56 -4.54
N ASP A 126 18.59 -15.16 -5.06
CA ASP A 126 17.25 -15.05 -4.46
C ASP A 126 17.20 -15.67 -3.05
N VAL A 127 17.90 -16.79 -2.82
CA VAL A 127 17.97 -17.42 -1.48
C VAL A 127 18.65 -16.49 -0.49
N GLN A 128 19.74 -15.82 -0.90
CA GLN A 128 20.40 -14.82 -0.06
C GLN A 128 19.48 -13.64 0.23
N PHE A 129 18.73 -13.16 -0.76
CA PHE A 129 17.78 -12.07 -0.56
C PHE A 129 16.59 -12.47 0.32
N ALA A 130 16.12 -13.71 0.26
CA ALA A 130 15.07 -14.20 1.14
C ALA A 130 15.54 -14.25 2.60
N HIS A 131 16.78 -14.69 2.84
CA HIS A 131 17.40 -14.63 4.15
C HIS A 131 17.54 -13.17 4.64
N LEU A 132 18.04 -12.28 3.77
CA LEU A 132 18.17 -10.86 4.07
C LEU A 132 16.80 -10.22 4.36
N TYR A 133 15.75 -10.60 3.66
CA TYR A 133 14.39 -10.15 3.90
C TYR A 133 13.92 -10.51 5.32
N GLN A 134 14.20 -11.73 5.77
CA GLN A 134 13.87 -12.16 7.13
C GLN A 134 14.60 -11.33 8.20
N LEU A 135 15.88 -11.06 7.99
CA LEU A 135 16.67 -10.21 8.89
C LEU A 135 16.17 -8.76 8.88
N TYR A 136 15.84 -8.25 7.71
CA TYR A 136 15.32 -6.90 7.52
C TYR A 136 14.00 -6.68 8.27
N GLU A 137 13.04 -7.59 8.12
CA GLU A 137 11.77 -7.54 8.84
C GLU A 137 11.95 -7.59 10.37
N ARG A 138 12.88 -8.42 10.86
CA ARG A 138 13.23 -8.47 12.29
C ARG A 138 13.77 -7.13 12.78
N ASN A 139 14.61 -6.47 12.00
CA ASN A 139 15.15 -5.15 12.31
C ASN A 139 14.05 -4.09 12.34
N LEU A 140 13.18 -4.03 11.34
CA LEU A 140 12.04 -3.10 11.34
C LEU A 140 11.19 -3.25 12.61
N ARG A 141 10.87 -4.50 13.00
CA ARG A 141 10.12 -4.78 14.23
C ARG A 141 10.87 -4.34 15.49
N ALA A 142 12.19 -4.60 15.56
CA ALA A 142 13.02 -4.23 16.70
C ALA A 142 13.08 -2.71 16.91
N TYR A 143 13.13 -1.95 15.83
CA TYR A 143 13.14 -0.48 15.86
C TYR A 143 11.74 0.14 15.95
N ASN A 144 10.68 -0.67 16.00
CA ASN A 144 9.30 -0.18 15.87
C ASN A 144 9.14 0.73 14.66
N ALA A 145 9.61 0.27 13.52
CA ALA A 145 9.64 1.01 12.27
C ALA A 145 8.92 0.26 11.15
N VAL A 146 8.48 1.00 10.16
CA VAL A 146 7.90 0.53 8.92
C VAL A 146 8.61 1.21 7.74
N ASP A 147 8.70 0.54 6.62
CA ASP A 147 9.10 1.17 5.37
C ASP A 147 7.87 1.65 4.55
N PHE A 148 8.12 2.14 3.34
CA PHE A 148 7.05 2.65 2.49
C PHE A 148 6.10 1.54 2.01
N ASP A 149 6.62 0.34 1.70
CA ASP A 149 5.78 -0.79 1.28
C ASP A 149 4.86 -1.25 2.41
N ASP A 150 5.34 -1.22 3.65
CA ASP A 150 4.55 -1.57 4.84
C ASP A 150 3.32 -0.69 5.03
N LEU A 151 3.34 0.55 4.55
CA LEU A 151 2.18 1.44 4.60
C LEU A 151 0.99 0.93 3.76
N ILE A 152 1.23 -0.02 2.85
CA ILE A 152 0.20 -0.69 2.05
C ILE A 152 0.01 -2.14 2.52
N VAL A 153 1.11 -2.85 2.71
CA VAL A 153 1.11 -4.29 3.02
C VAL A 153 0.50 -4.58 4.39
N MET A 154 0.90 -3.84 5.43
CA MET A 154 0.37 -4.07 6.78
C MET A 154 -1.14 -3.77 6.90
N PRO A 155 -1.68 -2.65 6.37
CA PRO A 155 -3.12 -2.43 6.31
C PRO A 155 -3.86 -3.53 5.56
N THR A 156 -3.29 -3.99 4.44
CA THR A 156 -3.90 -5.05 3.62
C THR A 156 -4.01 -6.36 4.42
N ARG A 157 -2.92 -6.79 5.05
CA ARG A 157 -2.92 -7.97 5.92
C ARG A 157 -3.86 -7.83 7.11
N LEU A 158 -3.84 -6.66 7.77
CA LEU A 158 -4.75 -6.40 8.88
C LEU A 158 -6.22 -6.58 8.48
N LEU A 159 -6.61 -6.06 7.30
CA LEU A 159 -7.97 -6.22 6.80
C LEU A 159 -8.26 -7.66 6.34
N GLN A 160 -7.27 -8.44 5.90
CA GLN A 160 -7.43 -9.85 5.58
C GLN A 160 -7.68 -10.69 6.85
N GLU A 161 -6.90 -10.46 7.88
CA GLU A 161 -6.83 -11.29 9.09
C GLU A 161 -7.88 -10.91 10.14
N ASN A 162 -8.31 -9.63 10.18
CA ASN A 162 -9.23 -9.13 11.20
C ASN A 162 -10.56 -8.70 10.57
N ALA A 163 -11.58 -9.55 10.73
CA ALA A 163 -12.92 -9.30 10.20
C ALA A 163 -13.57 -8.06 10.82
N GLU A 164 -13.40 -7.82 12.13
CA GLU A 164 -13.98 -6.66 12.82
C GLU A 164 -13.43 -5.34 12.26
N VAL A 165 -12.12 -5.27 12.08
CA VAL A 165 -11.46 -4.09 11.48
C VAL A 165 -11.92 -3.93 10.03
N ARG A 166 -11.98 -5.02 9.27
CA ARG A 166 -12.45 -4.99 7.87
C ARG A 166 -13.87 -4.47 7.76
N ASP A 167 -14.79 -4.99 8.54
CA ASP A 167 -16.20 -4.58 8.52
C ASP A 167 -16.36 -3.10 8.91
N LYS A 168 -15.61 -2.62 9.91
CA LYS A 168 -15.55 -1.22 10.31
C LYS A 168 -15.12 -0.33 9.15
N TRP A 169 -14.07 -0.71 8.43
CA TRP A 169 -13.55 0.08 7.31
C TRP A 169 -14.41 0.00 6.07
N GLN A 170 -15.04 -1.14 5.76
CA GLN A 170 -16.06 -1.26 4.71
C GLN A 170 -17.27 -0.36 4.99
N ASN A 171 -17.74 -0.31 6.23
CA ASN A 171 -18.82 0.57 6.63
C ASN A 171 -18.44 2.06 6.51
N ARG A 172 -17.18 2.39 6.72
CA ARG A 172 -16.65 3.76 6.55
C ARG A 172 -16.45 4.12 5.09
N THR A 173 -16.08 3.15 4.25
CA THR A 173 -15.77 3.33 2.83
C THR A 173 -16.90 2.75 1.98
N ARG A 174 -18.07 3.40 2.01
CA ARG A 174 -19.25 2.94 1.24
C ARG A 174 -19.10 3.19 -0.26
N TYR A 175 -18.32 4.19 -0.63
CA TYR A 175 -18.00 4.50 -2.01
C TYR A 175 -16.50 4.75 -2.14
N LEU A 176 -15.85 3.96 -2.96
CA LEU A 176 -14.42 4.06 -3.22
C LEU A 176 -14.18 4.51 -4.67
N LEU A 177 -13.41 5.59 -4.83
CA LEU A 177 -12.90 6.02 -6.13
C LEU A 177 -11.39 5.78 -6.14
N VAL A 178 -10.89 5.18 -7.21
CA VAL A 178 -9.45 4.98 -7.40
C VAL A 178 -9.07 5.56 -8.75
N ASP A 179 -8.14 6.52 -8.72
CA ASP A 179 -7.55 7.10 -9.91
C ASP A 179 -6.37 6.26 -10.37
N GLU A 180 -6.13 6.17 -11.69
CA GLU A 180 -5.06 5.38 -12.32
C GLU A 180 -5.03 3.91 -11.86
N TYR A 181 -6.20 3.30 -11.74
CA TYR A 181 -6.35 1.94 -11.20
C TYR A 181 -5.50 0.89 -11.91
N GLN A 182 -5.18 1.11 -13.20
CA GLN A 182 -4.33 0.21 -13.98
C GLN A 182 -2.88 0.11 -13.47
N ASP A 183 -2.43 1.07 -12.67
CA ASP A 183 -1.07 1.12 -12.15
C ASP A 183 -0.95 0.49 -10.74
N THR A 184 -2.04 -0.10 -10.22
CA THR A 184 -2.04 -0.77 -8.92
C THR A 184 -1.20 -2.05 -8.93
N ASN A 185 -0.37 -2.24 -7.89
CA ASN A 185 0.28 -3.51 -7.60
C ASN A 185 -0.67 -4.48 -6.86
N THR A 186 -0.22 -5.71 -6.64
CA THR A 186 -1.03 -6.78 -6.00
C THR A 186 -1.55 -6.36 -4.62
N ALA A 187 -0.71 -5.79 -3.75
CA ALA A 187 -1.13 -5.37 -2.41
C ALA A 187 -2.18 -4.26 -2.46
N GLN A 188 -2.00 -3.25 -3.32
CA GLN A 188 -2.97 -2.16 -3.52
C GLN A 188 -4.29 -2.68 -4.08
N TYR A 189 -4.23 -3.58 -5.06
CA TYR A 189 -5.42 -4.22 -5.62
C TYR A 189 -6.23 -4.97 -4.56
N ILE A 190 -5.54 -5.77 -3.72
CA ILE A 190 -6.18 -6.51 -2.65
C ILE A 190 -6.74 -5.57 -1.58
N LEU A 191 -6.01 -4.49 -1.23
CA LEU A 191 -6.51 -3.46 -0.32
C LEU A 191 -7.83 -2.87 -0.80
N VAL A 192 -7.90 -2.49 -2.08
CA VAL A 192 -9.14 -1.98 -2.71
C VAL A 192 -10.28 -2.99 -2.60
N LYS A 193 -10.03 -4.27 -2.94
CA LYS A 193 -11.03 -5.34 -2.83
C LYS A 193 -11.57 -5.50 -1.41
N LEU A 194 -10.69 -5.47 -0.43
CA LEU A 194 -11.05 -5.62 0.98
C LEU A 194 -11.87 -4.44 1.49
N LEU A 195 -11.57 -3.23 1.03
CA LEU A 195 -12.31 -2.01 1.42
C LEU A 195 -13.68 -1.91 0.78
N VAL A 196 -13.81 -2.32 -0.49
CA VAL A 196 -15.11 -2.28 -1.19
C VAL A 196 -16.08 -3.29 -0.59
N GLY A 197 -15.62 -4.51 -0.30
CA GLY A 197 -16.48 -5.58 0.19
C GLY A 197 -17.65 -5.89 -0.76
N VAL A 198 -18.65 -6.60 -0.26
CA VAL A 198 -19.82 -7.04 -1.07
C VAL A 198 -20.83 -5.91 -1.30
N MET A 199 -20.94 -4.98 -0.34
CA MET A 199 -21.96 -3.92 -0.33
C MET A 199 -21.43 -2.54 -0.74
N GLY A 200 -20.12 -2.44 -0.97
CA GLY A 200 -19.47 -1.19 -1.35
C GLY A 200 -19.63 -0.89 -2.85
N GLN A 201 -19.62 0.39 -3.18
CA GLN A 201 -19.61 0.85 -4.56
C GLN A 201 -18.18 1.31 -4.93
N PHE A 202 -17.78 1.02 -6.15
CA PHE A 202 -16.43 1.26 -6.63
C PHE A 202 -16.45 1.93 -8.00
N THR A 203 -15.61 2.95 -8.17
CA THR A 203 -15.33 3.56 -9.48
C THR A 203 -13.82 3.61 -9.68
N ALA A 204 -13.37 2.93 -10.73
CA ALA A 204 -12.01 3.04 -11.24
C ALA A 204 -11.97 4.12 -12.33
N VAL A 205 -11.03 5.03 -12.24
CA VAL A 205 -10.74 6.01 -13.27
C VAL A 205 -9.39 5.66 -13.89
N ARG A 206 -9.33 5.74 -15.21
CA ARG A 206 -8.12 5.55 -16.01
C ARG A 206 -7.94 6.78 -16.88
N SER A 207 -6.77 7.39 -16.83
CA SER A 207 -6.42 8.42 -17.82
C SER A 207 -6.15 7.76 -19.18
N GLU A 208 -6.78 8.27 -20.23
CA GLU A 208 -6.47 7.90 -21.61
C GLU A 208 -5.19 8.60 -22.08
N GLU A 209 -4.05 8.37 -21.46
CA GLU A 209 -2.79 8.62 -22.13
C GLU A 209 -2.50 7.44 -23.05
N ARG A 210 -2.55 7.70 -24.35
CA ARG A 210 -2.25 6.78 -25.44
C ARG A 210 -0.94 6.04 -25.20
N ARG A 211 -0.99 4.87 -24.61
CA ARG A 211 -0.01 3.81 -24.86
C ARG A 211 -0.49 3.06 -26.10
N VAL A 212 0.05 3.44 -27.25
CA VAL A 212 -0.02 2.64 -28.47
C VAL A 212 0.63 1.29 -28.15
N GLY A 213 -0.16 0.21 -28.09
CA GLY A 213 0.28 -1.17 -28.04
C GLY A 213 0.19 -1.84 -26.68
N LYS A 214 -1.00 -2.33 -26.37
CA LYS A 214 -1.33 -3.68 -25.85
C LYS A 214 -2.82 -3.67 -25.47
N GLU A 215 -3.62 -4.29 -26.29
CA GLU A 215 -5.02 -4.58 -25.99
C GLU A 215 -5.08 -5.54 -24.80
N CYS A 216 -5.65 -5.08 -23.71
CA CYS A 216 -6.03 -5.94 -22.60
C CYS A 216 -7.57 -6.06 -22.63
N GLN A 217 -8.05 -7.15 -23.19
CA GLN A 217 -9.47 -7.51 -23.15
C GLN A 217 -9.80 -8.04 -21.74
N LEU A 218 -10.28 -7.18 -20.86
CA LEU A 218 -10.99 -7.61 -19.66
C LEU A 218 -12.49 -7.60 -19.96
N ARG A 219 -13.03 -8.77 -20.31
CA ARG A 219 -14.46 -9.01 -20.30
C ARG A 219 -14.94 -9.05 -18.85
N CYS A 220 -15.65 -8.00 -18.43
CA CYS A 220 -16.55 -8.08 -17.28
C CYS A 220 -17.69 -9.03 -17.65
N ARG A 221 -17.79 -10.18 -16.98
CA ARG A 221 -19.02 -10.96 -16.92
C ARG A 221 -19.81 -10.52 -15.70
N SER A 222 -21.01 -10.03 -15.98
CA SER A 222 -22.11 -9.80 -15.05
C SER A 222 -22.46 -11.06 -14.26
#